data_45eb5f52571c4317ebf08a3a1e25a2ee
#
_entry.id   45eb5f52571c4317ebf08a3a1e25a2ee
#
_cell.length_a   1.000
_cell.length_b   1.000
_cell.length_c   1.000
_cell.angle_alpha   90.00
_cell.angle_beta   90.00
_cell.angle_gamma   90.00
#
_symmetry.space_group_name_H-M   'P 1'
#
loop_
_entity.id
_entity.type
_entity.pdbx_description
1 polymer ?
#
loop_
_entity_poly.entity_id
_entity_poly.type
_entity_poly.pdbx_seq_one_letter_code
_entity_poly.pdbx_strand_id
1 'polypeptide(L)'
;MSKIRIVVSGGGWGGCAAAIAAKKAGAEVVLLERTDMLLGTGLVGGIYRNNGRQTAAEELTALGCGDLFKIMDDCARHKNIAFPGHAHSSLYDVYKIEPAVKEYLMTMGIDVLMKSPAVKIEKKDGKIFSVTTREGKIFEADAFVDASGTSAVPGNCVKYGNGCAMCILRCHSFAPRVSLTTLAGIEEWNGHKKDGSLGAMSGSCKLFKESLSSEIKKELDEKGVCVVPIPAEANMGEKLGMKACQQYALKEFAENIILLDTGPAKLMTPYFPLEKLRMIPGFEKARYEDPLAGGNGNSMRYFQFANCNHALHAQEIGRAH
;
A
#
# COMPACT_ATOMS: atom_id res chain seq x y z
N MET A 1 39.54 1.92 -4.77
CA MET A 1 38.62 1.06 -3.99
C MET A 1 37.42 0.76 -4.86
N SER A 2 37.02 -0.53 -5.00
CA SER A 2 35.77 -0.87 -5.66
C SER A 2 34.61 -0.23 -4.89
N LYS A 3 33.61 0.28 -5.61
CA LYS A 3 32.40 0.79 -4.96
C LYS A 3 31.64 -0.35 -4.29
N ILE A 4 31.13 -0.12 -3.10
CA ILE A 4 30.24 -1.06 -2.41
C ILE A 4 28.97 -1.22 -3.24
N ARG A 5 28.55 -2.45 -3.49
CA ARG A 5 27.30 -2.78 -4.18
C ARG A 5 26.25 -3.23 -3.18
N ILE A 6 25.04 -2.69 -3.31
CA ILE A 6 23.90 -3.02 -2.45
C ILE A 6 22.72 -3.45 -3.32
N VAL A 7 22.09 -4.56 -2.96
CA VAL A 7 20.84 -5.02 -3.54
C VAL A 7 19.72 -4.82 -2.55
N VAL A 8 18.69 -4.11 -2.97
CA VAL A 8 17.45 -3.89 -2.20
C VAL A 8 16.34 -4.74 -2.81
N SER A 9 15.78 -5.65 -2.05
CA SER A 9 14.65 -6.50 -2.46
C SER A 9 13.33 -5.94 -1.94
N GLY A 10 12.51 -5.42 -2.86
CA GLY A 10 11.23 -4.77 -2.60
C GLY A 10 11.28 -3.25 -2.78
N GLY A 11 10.50 -2.76 -3.74
CA GLY A 11 10.40 -1.35 -4.11
C GLY A 11 9.26 -0.59 -3.41
N GLY A 12 8.84 -1.03 -2.21
CA GLY A 12 7.93 -0.26 -1.36
C GLY A 12 8.58 1.03 -0.83
N TRP A 13 7.84 1.82 -0.05
CA TRP A 13 8.37 3.06 0.55
C TRP A 13 9.70 2.82 1.29
N GLY A 14 9.78 1.74 2.08
CA GLY A 14 11.00 1.38 2.81
C GLY A 14 12.16 1.03 1.89
N GLY A 15 11.91 0.29 0.82
CA GLY A 15 12.95 -0.08 -0.14
C GLY A 15 13.44 1.10 -0.96
N CYS A 16 12.54 1.98 -1.40
CA CYS A 16 12.92 3.22 -2.08
C CYS A 16 13.78 4.11 -1.16
N ALA A 17 13.41 4.25 0.11
CA ALA A 17 14.19 5.02 1.09
C ALA A 17 15.58 4.39 1.33
N ALA A 18 15.66 3.06 1.48
CA ALA A 18 16.91 2.35 1.64
C ALA A 18 17.84 2.51 0.41
N ALA A 19 17.28 2.41 -0.80
CA ALA A 19 18.02 2.59 -2.02
C ALA A 19 18.59 4.02 -2.15
N ILE A 20 17.80 5.03 -1.81
CA ILE A 20 18.24 6.44 -1.80
C ILE A 20 19.39 6.63 -0.78
N ALA A 21 19.21 6.13 0.44
CA ALA A 21 20.21 6.27 1.49
C ALA A 21 21.53 5.58 1.10
N ALA A 22 21.48 4.37 0.58
CA ALA A 22 22.64 3.63 0.10
C ALA A 22 23.36 4.37 -1.04
N LYS A 23 22.60 4.92 -1.98
CA LYS A 23 23.17 5.71 -3.09
C LYS A 23 23.84 6.98 -2.63
N LYS A 24 23.23 7.70 -1.68
CA LYS A 24 23.84 8.90 -1.05
C LYS A 24 25.13 8.57 -0.30
N ALA A 25 25.22 7.36 0.26
CA ALA A 25 26.46 6.86 0.89
C ALA A 25 27.55 6.43 -0.13
N GLY A 26 27.29 6.57 -1.43
CA GLY A 26 28.25 6.29 -2.49
C GLY A 26 28.20 4.86 -3.05
N ALA A 27 27.24 4.06 -2.65
CA ALA A 27 27.10 2.69 -3.14
C ALA A 27 26.59 2.61 -4.59
N GLU A 28 26.88 1.50 -5.27
CA GLU A 28 26.12 1.05 -6.43
C GLU A 28 24.88 0.32 -5.93
N VAL A 29 23.71 0.70 -6.43
CA VAL A 29 22.45 0.19 -5.89
C VAL A 29 21.59 -0.40 -6.98
N VAL A 30 21.13 -1.63 -6.74
CA VAL A 30 20.12 -2.32 -7.53
C VAL A 30 18.87 -2.48 -6.66
N LEU A 31 17.72 -2.01 -7.14
CA LEU A 31 16.41 -2.17 -6.51
C LEU A 31 15.57 -3.17 -7.30
N LEU A 32 15.24 -4.30 -6.68
CA LEU A 32 14.42 -5.35 -7.27
C LEU A 32 12.98 -5.20 -6.78
N GLU A 33 12.04 -4.95 -7.69
CA GLU A 33 10.61 -4.93 -7.39
C GLU A 33 9.90 -6.08 -8.10
N ARG A 34 9.06 -6.81 -7.36
CA ARG A 34 8.33 -7.98 -7.90
C ARG A 34 7.18 -7.62 -8.82
N THR A 35 6.64 -6.42 -8.70
CA THR A 35 5.49 -5.94 -9.48
C THR A 35 5.93 -4.96 -10.57
N ASP A 36 4.97 -4.32 -11.19
CA ASP A 36 5.15 -3.30 -12.22
C ASP A 36 5.06 -1.86 -11.68
N MET A 37 4.96 -1.69 -10.36
CA MET A 37 4.87 -0.39 -9.70
C MET A 37 5.68 -0.38 -8.41
N LEU A 38 6.29 0.77 -8.11
CA LEU A 38 6.93 1.05 -6.82
C LEU A 38 5.91 1.40 -5.74
N LEU A 39 6.40 1.68 -4.55
CA LEU A 39 5.68 2.15 -3.37
C LEU A 39 4.72 1.14 -2.72
N GLY A 40 4.58 -0.06 -3.31
CA GLY A 40 3.91 -1.21 -2.71
C GLY A 40 2.50 -0.89 -2.20
N THR A 41 2.19 -1.35 -0.98
CA THR A 41 0.87 -1.13 -0.35
C THR A 41 0.55 0.34 -0.11
N GLY A 42 1.54 1.18 0.05
CA GLY A 42 1.37 2.63 0.19
C GLY A 42 0.70 3.25 -1.04
N LEU A 43 1.12 2.84 -2.24
CA LEU A 43 0.52 3.29 -3.49
C LEU A 43 -0.85 2.66 -3.72
N VAL A 44 -0.92 1.32 -3.72
CA VAL A 44 -2.15 0.58 -4.02
C VAL A 44 -3.26 0.91 -3.03
N GLY A 45 -2.93 1.04 -1.76
CA GLY A 45 -3.88 1.44 -0.72
C GLY A 45 -4.18 2.94 -0.69
N GLY A 46 -3.42 3.76 -1.41
CA GLY A 46 -3.54 5.22 -1.35
C GLY A 46 -3.27 5.74 0.06
N ILE A 47 -2.21 5.24 0.72
CA ILE A 47 -1.86 5.68 2.07
C ILE A 47 -1.36 7.11 1.99
N TYR A 48 -1.92 7.96 2.81
CA TYR A 48 -1.55 9.37 2.97
C TYR A 48 -0.51 9.55 4.09
N ARG A 49 0.13 10.72 4.11
CA ARG A 49 0.99 11.09 5.21
C ARG A 49 0.15 11.55 6.41
N ASN A 50 0.22 10.80 7.49
CA ASN A 50 -0.47 11.11 8.74
C ASN A 50 0.43 11.98 9.63
N ASN A 51 -0.04 13.15 10.00
CA ASN A 51 0.69 14.12 10.81
C ASN A 51 0.85 13.76 12.29
N GLY A 52 0.21 12.71 12.78
CA GLY A 52 0.56 12.15 14.09
C GLY A 52 2.02 11.70 14.18
N ARG A 53 2.70 11.64 13.02
CA ARG A 53 4.12 11.30 12.89
C ARG A 53 4.91 12.40 12.16
N GLN A 54 4.45 13.62 12.19
CA GLN A 54 5.08 14.72 11.45
C GLN A 54 6.49 15.01 11.99
N THR A 55 6.66 14.95 13.30
CA THR A 55 7.97 15.07 13.96
C THR A 55 9.01 14.12 13.37
N ALA A 56 8.67 12.86 13.17
CA ALA A 56 9.58 11.88 12.56
C ALA A 56 9.98 12.27 11.12
N ALA A 57 9.05 12.83 10.33
CA ALA A 57 9.35 13.31 9.00
C ALA A 57 10.30 14.51 9.03
N GLU A 58 10.10 15.44 9.95
CA GLU A 58 10.94 16.61 10.16
C GLU A 58 12.34 16.21 10.61
N GLU A 59 12.44 15.28 11.56
CA GLU A 59 13.71 14.72 12.02
C GLU A 59 14.48 14.03 10.89
N LEU A 60 13.83 13.17 10.11
CA LEU A 60 14.47 12.52 8.96
C LEU A 60 14.90 13.51 7.90
N THR A 61 14.13 14.57 7.68
CA THR A 61 14.49 15.65 6.76
C THR A 61 15.72 16.40 7.26
N ALA A 62 15.79 16.73 8.55
CA ALA A 62 16.94 17.39 9.16
C ALA A 62 18.21 16.53 9.11
N LEU A 63 18.04 15.19 9.16
CA LEU A 63 19.13 14.22 9.01
C LEU A 63 19.53 13.96 7.55
N GLY A 64 18.98 14.70 6.58
CA GLY A 64 19.28 14.55 5.16
C GLY A 64 18.57 13.39 4.47
N CYS A 65 17.54 12.79 5.11
CA CYS A 65 16.74 11.68 4.59
C CYS A 65 15.34 12.12 4.12
N GLY A 66 15.19 13.38 3.72
CA GLY A 66 13.89 14.00 3.41
C GLY A 66 13.41 13.84 1.98
N ASP A 67 14.15 13.16 1.10
CA ASP A 67 13.87 13.11 -0.34
C ASP A 67 12.44 12.66 -0.67
N LEU A 68 12.02 11.55 -0.10
CA LEU A 68 10.68 11.01 -0.35
C LEU A 68 9.58 11.90 0.24
N PHE A 69 9.83 12.56 1.39
CA PHE A 69 8.88 13.53 1.94
C PHE A 69 8.72 14.74 1.05
N LYS A 70 9.83 15.23 0.46
CA LYS A 70 9.75 16.30 -0.52
C LYS A 70 8.93 15.92 -1.73
N ILE A 71 9.15 14.74 -2.30
CA ILE A 71 8.36 14.24 -3.44
C ILE A 71 6.87 14.08 -3.05
N MET A 72 6.58 13.60 -1.82
CA MET A 72 5.21 13.55 -1.31
C MET A 72 4.57 14.95 -1.27
N ASP A 73 5.31 15.96 -0.82
CA ASP A 73 4.82 17.33 -0.73
C ASP A 73 4.64 17.98 -2.11
N ASP A 74 5.53 17.68 -3.06
CA ASP A 74 5.43 18.14 -4.44
C ASP A 74 4.24 17.49 -5.18
N CYS A 75 3.88 16.25 -4.81
CA CYS A 75 2.73 15.52 -5.31
C CYS A 75 1.46 15.69 -4.47
N ALA A 76 1.47 16.55 -3.44
CA ALA A 76 0.31 16.72 -2.57
C ALA A 76 -0.86 17.38 -3.28
N ARG A 77 -2.04 16.82 -3.12
CA ARG A 77 -3.33 17.42 -3.50
C ARG A 77 -3.85 18.33 -2.40
N HIS A 78 -3.76 17.84 -1.16
CA HIS A 78 -4.23 18.57 0.03
C HIS A 78 -3.22 18.42 1.16
N LYS A 79 -3.07 19.50 1.93
CA LYS A 79 -2.20 19.56 3.11
C LYS A 79 -3.00 20.06 4.32
N ASN A 80 -2.61 19.59 5.50
CA ASN A 80 -3.18 20.04 6.79
C ASN A 80 -4.70 19.82 6.89
N ILE A 81 -5.22 18.75 6.30
CA ILE A 81 -6.63 18.40 6.46
C ILE A 81 -6.86 17.59 7.73
N ALA A 82 -8.04 17.77 8.31
CA ALA A 82 -8.50 17.02 9.48
C ALA A 82 -9.75 16.21 9.13
N PHE A 83 -9.83 15.01 9.68
CA PHE A 83 -11.01 14.16 9.63
C PHE A 83 -11.05 13.28 10.90
N PRO A 84 -12.14 12.57 11.20
CA PRO A 84 -12.27 11.82 12.44
C PRO A 84 -11.03 10.97 12.76
N GLY A 85 -10.45 11.18 13.93
CA GLY A 85 -9.25 10.49 14.41
C GLY A 85 -7.92 10.94 13.81
N HIS A 86 -7.92 11.94 12.95
CA HIS A 86 -6.69 12.46 12.31
C HIS A 86 -6.71 13.97 12.23
N ALA A 87 -5.58 14.61 12.44
CA ALA A 87 -5.38 16.03 12.26
C ALA A 87 -4.15 16.27 11.37
N HIS A 88 -4.15 17.37 10.61
CA HIS A 88 -3.02 17.80 9.77
C HIS A 88 -2.54 16.76 8.75
N SER A 89 -3.40 15.93 8.21
CA SER A 89 -3.04 14.93 7.21
C SER A 89 -2.68 15.57 5.87
N SER A 90 -1.71 14.98 5.18
CA SER A 90 -1.33 15.38 3.82
C SER A 90 -1.63 14.25 2.85
N LEU A 91 -2.39 14.56 1.81
CA LEU A 91 -2.83 13.62 0.78
C LEU A 91 -2.02 13.84 -0.48
N TYR A 92 -1.20 12.86 -0.87
CA TYR A 92 -0.53 12.90 -2.16
C TYR A 92 -1.37 12.24 -3.25
N ASP A 93 -1.16 12.69 -4.48
CA ASP A 93 -1.80 12.12 -5.67
C ASP A 93 -1.16 10.77 -6.02
N VAL A 94 -1.94 9.69 -5.94
CA VAL A 94 -1.44 8.33 -6.19
C VAL A 94 -1.09 8.08 -7.66
N TYR A 95 -1.60 8.89 -8.59
CA TYR A 95 -1.24 8.78 -10.01
C TYR A 95 0.09 9.47 -10.33
N LYS A 96 0.52 10.43 -9.50
CA LYS A 96 1.73 11.22 -9.71
C LYS A 96 2.92 10.73 -8.90
N ILE A 97 2.68 10.21 -7.69
CA ILE A 97 3.74 9.92 -6.75
C ILE A 97 4.67 8.79 -7.20
N GLU A 98 4.14 7.73 -7.79
CA GLU A 98 4.97 6.60 -8.22
C GLU A 98 5.88 6.97 -9.39
N PRO A 99 5.38 7.59 -10.49
CA PRO A 99 6.24 8.08 -11.55
C PRO A 99 7.33 9.04 -11.04
N ALA A 100 6.99 9.97 -10.13
CA ALA A 100 7.93 10.94 -9.58
C ALA A 100 9.04 10.25 -8.75
N VAL A 101 8.68 9.29 -7.91
CA VAL A 101 9.68 8.53 -7.13
C VAL A 101 10.54 7.69 -8.05
N LYS A 102 9.96 7.02 -9.05
CA LYS A 102 10.71 6.21 -10.01
C LYS A 102 11.72 7.06 -10.80
N GLU A 103 11.29 8.20 -11.31
CA GLU A 103 12.16 9.15 -12.01
C GLU A 103 13.30 9.62 -11.10
N TYR A 104 13.00 9.96 -9.84
CA TYR A 104 14.01 10.38 -8.88
C TYR A 104 15.07 9.30 -8.65
N LEU A 105 14.65 8.05 -8.41
CA LEU A 105 15.57 6.92 -8.23
C LEU A 105 16.48 6.73 -9.47
N MET A 106 15.90 6.78 -10.66
CA MET A 106 16.65 6.63 -11.91
C MET A 106 17.62 7.79 -12.13
N THR A 107 17.22 9.02 -11.84
CA THR A 107 18.09 10.21 -11.92
C THR A 107 19.28 10.12 -10.96
N MET A 108 19.09 9.51 -9.79
CA MET A 108 20.19 9.22 -8.88
C MET A 108 21.15 8.13 -9.39
N GLY A 109 20.82 7.45 -10.50
CA GLY A 109 21.58 6.31 -11.02
C GLY A 109 21.41 5.04 -10.17
N ILE A 110 20.22 4.80 -9.67
CA ILE A 110 19.81 3.53 -9.06
C ILE A 110 19.22 2.65 -10.14
N ASP A 111 19.69 1.40 -10.25
CA ASP A 111 19.15 0.42 -11.19
C ASP A 111 17.84 -0.14 -10.65
N VAL A 112 16.70 0.33 -11.20
CA VAL A 112 15.36 -0.10 -10.79
C VAL A 112 14.87 -1.19 -11.73
N LEU A 113 14.74 -2.41 -11.23
CA LEU A 113 14.31 -3.59 -11.97
C LEU A 113 12.90 -4.01 -11.51
N MET A 114 11.92 -3.72 -12.36
CA MET A 114 10.53 -4.11 -12.16
C MET A 114 10.30 -5.56 -12.58
N LYS A 115 9.25 -6.20 -12.04
CA LYS A 115 8.87 -7.61 -12.31
C LYS A 115 10.01 -8.60 -12.05
N SER A 116 10.92 -8.26 -11.15
CA SER A 116 12.17 -8.97 -10.85
C SER A 116 12.23 -9.44 -9.39
N PRO A 117 11.33 -10.31 -8.93
CA PRO A 117 11.37 -10.81 -7.56
C PRO A 117 12.64 -11.66 -7.34
N ALA A 118 13.33 -11.40 -6.23
CA ALA A 118 14.43 -12.24 -5.77
C ALA A 118 13.86 -13.54 -5.20
N VAL A 119 14.06 -14.67 -5.91
CA VAL A 119 13.44 -15.96 -5.55
C VAL A 119 14.42 -16.98 -4.98
N LYS A 120 15.72 -16.74 -5.07
CA LYS A 120 16.77 -17.62 -4.55
C LYS A 120 17.92 -16.78 -4.03
N ILE A 121 18.60 -17.27 -2.99
CA ILE A 121 19.86 -16.72 -2.49
C ILE A 121 20.97 -17.76 -2.55
N GLU A 122 22.20 -17.28 -2.62
CA GLU A 122 23.41 -18.06 -2.33
C GLU A 122 24.08 -17.46 -1.09
N LYS A 123 24.58 -18.34 -0.22
CA LYS A 123 25.29 -17.95 1.01
C LYS A 123 26.75 -18.41 0.93
N LYS A 124 27.66 -17.53 1.35
CA LYS A 124 29.07 -17.85 1.59
C LYS A 124 29.42 -17.36 3.00
N ASP A 125 30.06 -18.18 3.78
CA ASP A 125 30.49 -17.87 5.15
C ASP A 125 29.37 -17.32 6.04
N GLY A 126 28.17 -17.92 5.91
CA GLY A 126 26.99 -17.51 6.69
C GLY A 126 26.31 -16.21 6.23
N LYS A 127 26.84 -15.52 5.22
CA LYS A 127 26.28 -14.27 4.67
C LYS A 127 25.66 -14.52 3.30
N ILE A 128 24.64 -13.75 2.95
CA ILE A 128 24.10 -13.73 1.58
C ILE A 128 25.20 -13.17 0.67
N PHE A 129 25.55 -13.92 -0.37
CA PHE A 129 26.52 -13.53 -1.37
C PHE A 129 25.86 -13.05 -2.66
N SER A 130 24.79 -13.72 -3.09
CA SER A 130 24.03 -13.35 -4.27
C SER A 130 22.55 -13.61 -4.12
N VAL A 131 21.75 -12.92 -4.95
CA VAL A 131 20.34 -13.19 -5.15
C VAL A 131 20.10 -13.54 -6.62
N THR A 132 19.14 -14.44 -6.87
CA THR A 132 18.70 -14.80 -8.22
C THR A 132 17.24 -14.37 -8.39
N THR A 133 16.94 -13.66 -9.46
CA THR A 133 15.56 -13.29 -9.80
C THR A 133 14.82 -14.46 -10.43
N ARG A 134 13.49 -14.34 -10.56
CA ARG A 134 12.67 -15.36 -11.23
C ARG A 134 13.10 -15.61 -12.68
N GLU A 135 13.58 -14.60 -13.35
CA GLU A 135 14.08 -14.65 -14.73
C GLU A 135 15.50 -15.22 -14.83
N GLY A 136 16.10 -15.64 -13.70
CA GLY A 136 17.43 -16.25 -13.65
C GLY A 136 18.58 -15.25 -13.61
N LYS A 137 18.35 -13.94 -13.51
CA LYS A 137 19.42 -12.95 -13.34
C LYS A 137 20.00 -13.06 -11.95
N ILE A 138 21.33 -13.07 -11.86
CA ILE A 138 22.08 -13.15 -10.61
C ILE A 138 22.70 -11.80 -10.30
N PHE A 139 22.58 -11.37 -9.05
CA PHE A 139 23.15 -10.14 -8.51
C PHE A 139 24.00 -10.47 -7.29
N GLU A 140 25.32 -10.33 -7.44
CA GLU A 140 26.27 -10.37 -6.34
C GLU A 140 26.38 -8.98 -5.72
N ALA A 141 26.49 -8.90 -4.40
CA ALA A 141 26.59 -7.64 -3.68
C ALA A 141 27.33 -7.82 -2.34
N ASP A 142 27.81 -6.68 -1.82
CA ASP A 142 28.46 -6.62 -0.50
C ASP A 142 27.41 -6.60 0.64
N ALA A 143 26.21 -6.09 0.35
CA ALA A 143 25.11 -6.06 1.30
C ALA A 143 23.74 -6.19 0.60
N PHE A 144 22.79 -6.75 1.36
CA PHE A 144 21.42 -6.98 0.91
C PHE A 144 20.42 -6.40 1.90
N VAL A 145 19.41 -5.69 1.39
CA VAL A 145 18.33 -5.13 2.19
C VAL A 145 17.03 -5.84 1.86
N ASP A 146 16.42 -6.47 2.84
CA ASP A 146 15.07 -7.03 2.71
C ASP A 146 14.03 -5.96 3.02
N ALA A 147 13.37 -5.46 1.98
CA ALA A 147 12.28 -4.50 2.04
C ALA A 147 11.00 -5.06 1.41
N SER A 148 10.85 -6.38 1.41
CA SER A 148 9.77 -7.13 0.76
C SER A 148 8.39 -6.97 1.40
N GLY A 149 8.27 -6.14 2.44
CA GLY A 149 7.01 -5.78 3.09
C GLY A 149 6.64 -6.73 4.24
N THR A 150 5.39 -6.66 4.68
CA THR A 150 4.92 -7.46 5.81
C THR A 150 4.72 -8.93 5.44
N SER A 151 5.05 -9.82 6.36
CA SER A 151 4.73 -11.25 6.29
C SER A 151 3.30 -11.56 6.77
N ALA A 152 2.62 -10.60 7.41
CA ALA A 152 1.27 -10.79 7.91
C ALA A 152 0.25 -10.98 6.79
N VAL A 153 -0.61 -11.98 6.92
CA VAL A 153 -1.75 -12.18 6.03
C VAL A 153 -2.72 -11.00 6.20
N PRO A 154 -3.33 -10.49 5.11
CA PRO A 154 -4.35 -9.44 5.20
C PRO A 154 -5.58 -9.94 5.94
N GLY A 155 -5.65 -9.77 7.26
CA GLY A 155 -6.72 -10.30 8.10
C GLY A 155 -8.12 -9.82 7.70
N ASN A 156 -8.21 -8.61 7.15
CA ASN A 156 -9.47 -8.08 6.64
C ASN A 156 -9.98 -8.85 5.41
N CYS A 157 -9.10 -9.33 4.53
CA CYS A 157 -9.51 -10.17 3.40
C CYS A 157 -10.04 -11.52 3.89
N VAL A 158 -9.42 -12.11 4.89
CA VAL A 158 -9.85 -13.38 5.49
C VAL A 158 -11.18 -13.21 6.23
N LYS A 159 -11.31 -12.17 7.05
CA LYS A 159 -12.47 -12.00 7.94
C LYS A 159 -13.69 -11.39 7.23
N TYR A 160 -13.48 -10.48 6.27
CA TYR A 160 -14.54 -9.67 5.68
C TYR A 160 -14.65 -9.81 4.16
N GLY A 161 -13.95 -10.77 3.58
CA GLY A 161 -13.92 -11.02 2.15
C GLY A 161 -13.03 -10.08 1.36
N ASN A 162 -12.86 -8.84 1.79
CA ASN A 162 -11.99 -7.86 1.15
C ASN A 162 -11.65 -6.73 2.12
N GLY A 163 -10.48 -6.21 2.02
CA GLY A 163 -10.05 -5.10 2.86
C GLY A 163 -9.19 -4.07 2.15
N CYS A 164 -8.87 -4.26 0.87
CA CYS A 164 -7.99 -3.35 0.17
C CYS A 164 -8.20 -3.35 -1.34
N ALA A 165 -7.77 -2.29 -2.00
CA ALA A 165 -7.73 -2.17 -3.46
C ALA A 165 -6.52 -2.90 -4.08
N MET A 166 -5.89 -3.81 -3.36
CA MET A 166 -4.84 -4.66 -3.91
C MET A 166 -5.46 -5.72 -4.81
N CYS A 167 -4.91 -5.80 -6.01
CA CYS A 167 -5.36 -6.76 -6.98
C CYS A 167 -4.61 -8.09 -6.86
N ILE A 168 -5.10 -9.06 -7.61
CA ILE A 168 -4.55 -10.41 -7.67
C ILE A 168 -3.05 -10.45 -7.94
N LEU A 169 -2.53 -9.59 -8.81
CA LEU A 169 -1.12 -9.59 -9.19
C LEU A 169 -0.20 -8.92 -8.15
N ARG A 170 -0.75 -8.13 -7.24
CA ARG A 170 0.02 -7.39 -6.24
C ARG A 170 -0.20 -7.86 -4.82
N CYS A 171 -1.32 -8.54 -4.54
CA CYS A 171 -1.65 -9.01 -3.21
C CYS A 171 -0.79 -10.21 -2.80
N HIS A 172 -0.31 -10.23 -1.56
CA HIS A 172 0.45 -11.36 -1.01
C HIS A 172 -0.36 -12.65 -0.93
N SER A 173 -1.70 -12.57 -0.88
CA SER A 173 -2.58 -13.74 -0.87
C SER A 173 -2.57 -14.49 -2.20
N PHE A 174 -2.32 -13.80 -3.30
CA PHE A 174 -2.31 -14.39 -4.64
C PHE A 174 -0.90 -14.60 -5.20
N ALA A 175 0.03 -13.70 -4.88
CA ALA A 175 1.42 -13.80 -5.27
C ALA A 175 2.27 -13.81 -4.00
N PRO A 176 2.73 -14.96 -3.54
CA PRO A 176 3.48 -15.08 -2.30
C PRO A 176 4.63 -14.09 -2.24
N ARG A 177 4.76 -13.47 -1.07
CA ARG A 177 5.91 -12.64 -0.76
C ARG A 177 7.17 -13.51 -0.75
N VAL A 178 8.22 -13.02 -1.35
CA VAL A 178 9.54 -13.63 -1.22
C VAL A 178 10.41 -12.68 -0.38
N SER A 179 10.93 -13.19 0.72
CA SER A 179 11.77 -12.47 1.66
C SER A 179 13.17 -13.06 1.68
N LEU A 180 14.18 -12.20 1.64
CA LEU A 180 15.58 -12.64 1.73
C LEU A 180 15.88 -13.24 3.12
N THR A 181 15.23 -12.70 4.17
CA THR A 181 15.39 -13.22 5.54
C THR A 181 14.82 -14.63 5.65
N THR A 182 13.63 -14.88 5.11
CA THR A 182 13.04 -16.23 5.07
C THR A 182 13.89 -17.18 4.23
N LEU A 183 14.36 -16.75 3.06
CA LEU A 183 15.25 -17.56 2.22
C LEU A 183 16.58 -17.87 2.93
N ALA A 184 17.06 -16.98 3.79
CA ALA A 184 18.24 -17.20 4.60
C ALA A 184 18.03 -18.15 5.80
N GLY A 185 16.80 -18.59 6.04
CA GLY A 185 16.43 -19.45 7.17
C GLY A 185 16.25 -18.68 8.48
N ILE A 186 16.03 -17.37 8.41
CA ILE A 186 15.78 -16.53 9.58
C ILE A 186 14.27 -16.40 9.75
N GLU A 187 13.79 -16.68 10.95
CA GLU A 187 12.38 -16.50 11.31
C GLU A 187 12.03 -15.00 11.32
N GLU A 188 10.94 -14.65 10.64
CA GLU A 188 10.43 -13.29 10.62
C GLU A 188 9.47 -13.07 11.79
N TRP A 189 9.75 -12.04 12.56
CA TRP A 189 8.88 -11.68 13.67
C TRP A 189 7.69 -10.84 13.19
N ASN A 190 6.49 -11.30 13.55
CA ASN A 190 5.24 -10.59 13.27
C ASN A 190 4.70 -9.97 14.57
N GLY A 191 4.11 -8.78 14.44
CA GLY A 191 3.39 -8.17 15.55
C GLY A 191 2.19 -9.01 15.96
N HIS A 192 2.04 -9.23 17.28
CA HIS A 192 0.90 -9.94 17.84
C HIS A 192 -0.03 -8.96 18.57
N LYS A 193 -1.32 -9.26 18.55
CA LYS A 193 -2.31 -8.58 19.38
C LYS A 193 -2.21 -9.08 20.81
N LYS A 194 -2.93 -8.42 21.74
CA LYS A 194 -2.97 -8.81 23.16
C LYS A 194 -3.47 -10.25 23.39
N ASP A 195 -4.29 -10.77 22.49
CA ASP A 195 -4.82 -12.14 22.52
C ASP A 195 -3.88 -13.19 21.89
N GLY A 196 -2.67 -12.80 21.51
CA GLY A 196 -1.68 -13.66 20.88
C GLY A 196 -1.90 -13.89 19.37
N SER A 197 -3.00 -13.43 18.78
CA SER A 197 -3.23 -13.55 17.35
C SER A 197 -2.34 -12.60 16.56
N LEU A 198 -2.00 -12.98 15.32
CA LEU A 198 -1.21 -12.12 14.43
C LEU A 198 -1.93 -10.79 14.15
N GLY A 199 -1.16 -9.72 14.16
CA GLY A 199 -1.63 -8.42 13.72
C GLY A 199 -2.03 -8.45 12.25
N ALA A 200 -3.16 -7.83 11.93
CA ALA A 200 -3.63 -7.77 10.55
C ALA A 200 -3.02 -6.58 9.80
N MET A 201 -2.65 -6.79 8.55
CA MET A 201 -2.35 -5.70 7.64
C MET A 201 -3.64 -4.91 7.36
N SER A 202 -3.54 -3.58 7.39
CA SER A 202 -4.65 -2.69 7.05
C SER A 202 -4.79 -2.60 5.53
N GLY A 203 -5.92 -3.04 5.00
CA GLY A 203 -6.29 -2.84 3.60
C GLY A 203 -6.94 -1.47 3.36
N SER A 204 -7.07 -1.08 2.11
CA SER A 204 -7.70 0.17 1.69
C SER A 204 -8.33 0.03 0.31
N CYS A 205 -9.52 0.60 0.13
CA CYS A 205 -10.22 0.66 -1.14
C CYS A 205 -10.20 2.09 -1.69
N LYS A 206 -10.29 2.21 -3.01
CA LYS A 206 -10.43 3.48 -3.71
C LYS A 206 -11.63 3.41 -4.65
N LEU A 207 -12.33 4.52 -4.78
CA LEU A 207 -13.44 4.68 -5.71
C LEU A 207 -13.03 5.61 -6.85
N PHE A 208 -13.53 5.34 -8.04
CA PHE A 208 -13.47 6.32 -9.10
C PHE A 208 -14.20 7.58 -8.69
N LYS A 209 -13.48 8.69 -8.59
CA LYS A 209 -14.04 9.96 -8.14
C LYS A 209 -15.17 10.44 -9.04
N GLU A 210 -15.07 10.22 -10.34
CA GLU A 210 -16.10 10.53 -11.34
C GLU A 210 -17.38 9.68 -11.21
N SER A 211 -17.35 8.59 -10.44
CA SER A 211 -18.52 7.76 -10.15
C SER A 211 -19.35 8.25 -8.96
N LEU A 212 -18.91 9.32 -8.30
CA LEU A 212 -19.57 9.94 -7.17
C LEU A 212 -20.41 11.14 -7.61
N SER A 213 -21.33 11.60 -6.76
CA SER A 213 -22.14 12.79 -7.06
C SER A 213 -21.27 14.05 -7.21
N SER A 214 -21.83 15.08 -7.85
CA SER A 214 -21.18 16.39 -8.02
C SER A 214 -20.82 17.05 -6.69
N GLU A 215 -21.68 16.90 -5.71
CA GLU A 215 -21.52 17.47 -4.37
C GLU A 215 -20.35 16.82 -3.64
N ILE A 216 -20.28 15.48 -3.62
CA ILE A 216 -19.16 14.75 -3.02
C ILE A 216 -17.85 15.08 -3.74
N LYS A 217 -17.85 15.13 -5.07
CA LYS A 217 -16.65 15.50 -5.83
C LYS A 217 -16.17 16.90 -5.49
N LYS A 218 -17.09 17.86 -5.47
CA LYS A 218 -16.78 19.25 -5.12
C LYS A 218 -16.18 19.34 -3.72
N GLU A 219 -16.78 18.68 -2.74
CA GLU A 219 -16.27 18.68 -1.37
C GLU A 219 -14.88 18.06 -1.27
N LEU A 220 -14.64 16.93 -1.97
CA LEU A 220 -13.32 16.31 -2.04
C LEU A 220 -12.28 17.23 -2.70
N ASP A 221 -12.66 17.91 -3.81
CA ASP A 221 -11.75 18.82 -4.50
C ASP A 221 -11.37 20.04 -3.65
N GLU A 222 -12.34 20.59 -2.91
CA GLU A 222 -12.16 21.81 -2.10
C GLU A 222 -11.51 21.51 -0.74
N LYS A 223 -11.94 20.45 -0.06
CA LYS A 223 -11.55 20.17 1.34
C LYS A 223 -10.58 18.99 1.49
N GLY A 224 -10.45 18.16 0.47
CA GLY A 224 -9.65 16.92 0.53
C GLY A 224 -10.31 15.77 1.29
N VAL A 225 -11.43 16.02 1.97
CA VAL A 225 -12.18 15.03 2.75
C VAL A 225 -13.69 15.26 2.57
N CYS A 226 -14.43 14.15 2.52
CA CYS A 226 -15.89 14.15 2.57
C CYS A 226 -16.35 13.09 3.57
N VAL A 227 -17.27 13.49 4.47
CA VAL A 227 -17.84 12.60 5.50
C VAL A 227 -19.34 12.49 5.24
N VAL A 228 -19.78 11.28 4.86
CA VAL A 228 -21.18 11.02 4.49
C VAL A 228 -21.80 10.05 5.48
N PRO A 229 -22.89 10.43 6.17
CA PRO A 229 -23.59 9.55 7.09
C PRO A 229 -24.11 8.29 6.39
N ILE A 230 -24.00 7.15 7.06
CA ILE A 230 -24.52 5.88 6.57
C ILE A 230 -25.99 5.77 7.00
N PRO A 231 -26.94 5.73 6.06
CA PRO A 231 -28.34 5.52 6.41
C PRO A 231 -28.58 4.13 7.00
N ALA A 232 -29.63 3.98 7.83
CA ALA A 232 -29.89 2.76 8.57
C ALA A 232 -29.96 1.51 7.67
N GLU A 233 -30.53 1.64 6.47
CA GLU A 233 -30.72 0.56 5.49
C GLU A 233 -29.38 0.07 4.91
N ALA A 234 -28.39 0.94 4.85
CA ALA A 234 -27.05 0.62 4.36
C ALA A 234 -26.10 0.18 5.47
N ASN A 235 -26.47 0.41 6.74
CA ASN A 235 -25.60 0.12 7.88
C ASN A 235 -25.34 -1.39 8.00
N MET A 236 -24.08 -1.76 8.16
CA MET A 236 -23.63 -3.15 8.30
C MET A 236 -23.41 -3.56 9.76
N GLY A 237 -23.69 -2.67 10.73
CA GLY A 237 -23.49 -2.92 12.15
C GLY A 237 -22.01 -3.24 12.48
N GLU A 238 -21.79 -4.14 13.45
CA GLU A 238 -20.44 -4.56 13.89
C GLU A 238 -19.60 -5.27 12.81
N LYS A 239 -20.18 -5.54 11.65
CA LYS A 239 -19.49 -6.20 10.53
C LYS A 239 -18.49 -5.30 9.81
N LEU A 240 -18.51 -4.00 10.04
CA LEU A 240 -17.48 -3.08 9.60
C LEU A 240 -16.21 -3.33 10.42
N GLY A 241 -15.39 -4.25 9.96
CA GLY A 241 -14.11 -4.52 10.57
C GLY A 241 -13.20 -3.31 10.52
N MET A 242 -12.92 -2.76 11.68
CA MET A 242 -12.11 -1.56 11.77
C MET A 242 -10.63 -1.86 11.69
N LYS A 243 -9.93 -1.01 10.99
CA LYS A 243 -8.46 -1.02 10.95
C LYS A 243 -7.92 -0.66 12.32
N ALA A 244 -6.78 -1.21 12.69
CA ALA A 244 -6.15 -0.90 13.98
C ALA A 244 -5.96 0.62 14.20
N CYS A 245 -5.66 1.37 13.13
CA CYS A 245 -5.50 2.82 13.19
C CYS A 245 -6.82 3.61 13.37
N GLN A 246 -7.97 2.95 13.30
CA GLN A 246 -9.30 3.57 13.44
C GLN A 246 -9.92 3.29 14.82
N GLN A 247 -9.26 2.52 15.67
CA GLN A 247 -9.82 2.10 16.97
C GLN A 247 -10.13 3.26 17.93
N TYR A 248 -9.47 4.39 17.77
CA TYR A 248 -9.71 5.60 18.58
C TYR A 248 -10.80 6.51 18.01
N ALA A 249 -11.28 6.25 16.80
CA ALA A 249 -12.35 7.00 16.15
C ALA A 249 -13.51 6.06 15.73
N LEU A 250 -13.83 5.12 16.60
CA LEU A 250 -14.72 4.00 16.34
C LEU A 250 -16.10 4.39 15.86
N LYS A 251 -16.73 5.34 16.58
CA LYS A 251 -18.10 5.74 16.35
C LYS A 251 -18.23 6.44 15.00
N GLU A 252 -17.38 7.41 14.75
CA GLU A 252 -17.41 8.19 13.51
C GLU A 252 -17.20 7.31 12.27
N PHE A 253 -16.33 6.31 12.35
CA PHE A 253 -16.09 5.37 11.26
C PHE A 253 -17.19 4.31 11.11
N ALA A 254 -17.93 4.02 12.16
CA ALA A 254 -19.06 3.10 12.10
C ALA A 254 -20.32 3.78 11.51
N GLU A 255 -20.49 5.07 11.75
CA GLU A 255 -21.65 5.84 11.36
C GLU A 255 -21.50 6.56 10.02
N ASN A 256 -20.28 6.67 9.48
CA ASN A 256 -20.00 7.46 8.28
C ASN A 256 -19.12 6.73 7.27
N ILE A 257 -19.35 7.02 6.00
CA ILE A 257 -18.36 6.84 4.95
C ILE A 257 -17.43 8.06 4.97
N ILE A 258 -16.13 7.82 5.12
CA ILE A 258 -15.12 8.87 5.08
C ILE A 258 -14.28 8.66 3.83
N LEU A 259 -14.27 9.65 2.95
CA LEU A 259 -13.50 9.68 1.73
C LEU A 259 -12.37 10.70 1.83
N LEU A 260 -11.22 10.36 1.25
CA LEU A 260 -10.08 11.25 1.12
C LEU A 260 -9.72 11.42 -0.37
N ASP A 261 -9.42 12.63 -0.79
CA ASP A 261 -8.98 12.93 -2.15
C ASP A 261 -7.48 12.62 -2.35
N THR A 262 -7.19 11.46 -2.92
CA THR A 262 -5.83 11.03 -3.30
C THR A 262 -5.64 10.93 -4.82
N GLY A 263 -6.49 11.63 -5.60
CA GLY A 263 -6.75 11.45 -7.01
C GLY A 263 -8.03 10.65 -7.15
N PRO A 264 -8.02 9.34 -7.02
CA PRO A 264 -9.24 8.60 -6.69
C PRO A 264 -9.74 8.98 -5.29
N ALA A 265 -11.01 8.69 -5.02
CA ALA A 265 -11.61 8.85 -3.69
C ALA A 265 -11.23 7.64 -2.82
N LYS A 266 -10.27 7.84 -1.90
CA LYS A 266 -9.85 6.79 -0.97
C LYS A 266 -10.92 6.57 0.11
N LEU A 267 -11.43 5.34 0.16
CA LEU A 267 -12.35 4.93 1.21
C LEU A 267 -11.57 4.60 2.49
N MET A 268 -11.86 5.29 3.59
CA MET A 268 -11.19 5.06 4.87
C MET A 268 -11.69 3.80 5.57
N THR A 269 -12.92 3.38 5.34
CA THR A 269 -13.42 2.09 5.82
C THR A 269 -12.70 0.93 5.11
N PRO A 270 -12.57 -0.27 5.73
CA PRO A 270 -11.88 -1.40 5.10
C PRO A 270 -12.52 -1.79 3.78
N TYR A 271 -13.75 -2.23 3.81
CA TYR A 271 -14.52 -2.63 2.65
C TYR A 271 -15.99 -2.38 2.93
N PHE A 272 -16.67 -1.92 1.93
CA PHE A 272 -18.11 -1.72 1.99
C PHE A 272 -18.74 -2.37 0.75
N PRO A 273 -19.72 -3.29 0.90
CA PRO A 273 -20.34 -3.94 -0.24
C PRO A 273 -20.91 -2.92 -1.22
N LEU A 274 -20.67 -3.10 -2.50
CA LEU A 274 -21.01 -2.11 -3.52
C LEU A 274 -22.52 -1.83 -3.57
N GLU A 275 -23.33 -2.87 -3.36
CA GLU A 275 -24.79 -2.72 -3.30
C GLU A 275 -25.22 -1.81 -2.13
N LYS A 276 -24.59 -2.01 -0.97
CA LYS A 276 -24.86 -1.18 0.21
C LYS A 276 -24.31 0.24 0.04
N LEU A 277 -23.13 0.36 -0.54
CA LEU A 277 -22.54 1.67 -0.85
C LEU A 277 -23.46 2.49 -1.77
N ARG A 278 -24.05 1.85 -2.79
CA ARG A 278 -24.97 2.49 -3.73
C ARG A 278 -26.32 2.88 -3.17
N MET A 279 -26.66 2.43 -1.96
CA MET A 279 -27.84 2.89 -1.22
C MET A 279 -27.59 4.22 -0.49
N ILE A 280 -26.34 4.68 -0.42
CA ILE A 280 -26.00 5.94 0.27
C ILE A 280 -26.12 7.08 -0.72
N PRO A 281 -26.80 8.21 -0.36
CA PRO A 281 -26.92 9.36 -1.22
C PRO A 281 -25.57 9.86 -1.76
N GLY A 282 -25.48 10.03 -3.08
CA GLY A 282 -24.27 10.44 -3.78
C GLY A 282 -23.34 9.30 -4.21
N PHE A 283 -23.67 8.04 -3.88
CA PHE A 283 -22.91 6.85 -4.26
C PHE A 283 -23.66 5.92 -5.24
N GLU A 284 -24.79 6.33 -5.78
CA GLU A 284 -25.68 5.48 -6.59
C GLU A 284 -24.95 4.85 -7.80
N LYS A 285 -23.96 5.55 -8.33
CA LYS A 285 -23.12 5.12 -9.45
C LYS A 285 -21.71 4.71 -9.04
N ALA A 286 -21.45 4.61 -7.72
CA ALA A 286 -20.12 4.33 -7.21
C ALA A 286 -19.51 3.08 -7.81
N ARG A 287 -18.22 3.16 -8.12
CA ARG A 287 -17.38 2.07 -8.62
C ARG A 287 -16.05 2.07 -7.90
N TYR A 288 -15.61 0.87 -7.51
CA TYR A 288 -14.27 0.71 -7.00
C TYR A 288 -13.23 0.86 -8.11
N GLU A 289 -12.13 1.52 -7.82
CA GLU A 289 -11.02 1.65 -8.73
C GLU A 289 -10.19 0.37 -8.76
N ASP A 290 -9.84 -0.05 -9.96
CA ASP A 290 -8.90 -1.13 -10.19
C ASP A 290 -7.47 -0.58 -10.35
N PRO A 291 -6.56 -0.89 -9.45
CA PRO A 291 -5.18 -0.43 -9.57
C PRO A 291 -4.42 -1.06 -10.76
N LEU A 292 -4.95 -2.14 -11.37
CA LEU A 292 -4.29 -2.80 -12.50
C LEU A 292 -4.71 -2.27 -13.87
N ALA A 293 -5.99 -2.02 -14.02
CA ALA A 293 -6.59 -1.85 -15.34
C ALA A 293 -6.72 -0.39 -15.74
N GLY A 294 -6.12 0.54 -15.00
CA GLY A 294 -6.24 1.96 -15.30
C GLY A 294 -7.69 2.44 -15.41
N GLY A 295 -8.59 1.76 -14.74
CA GLY A 295 -9.95 2.20 -14.63
C GLY A 295 -10.96 1.63 -15.64
N ASN A 296 -10.63 0.60 -16.39
CA ASN A 296 -11.60 0.00 -17.33
C ASN A 296 -12.66 -0.89 -16.67
N GLY A 297 -12.61 -1.07 -15.35
CA GLY A 297 -13.62 -1.78 -14.57
C GLY A 297 -13.57 -3.31 -14.66
N ASN A 298 -12.58 -3.89 -15.30
CA ASN A 298 -12.48 -5.35 -15.42
C ASN A 298 -12.24 -6.03 -14.07
N SER A 299 -11.50 -5.42 -13.17
CA SER A 299 -11.32 -5.96 -11.82
C SER A 299 -12.49 -5.67 -10.91
N MET A 300 -13.40 -4.78 -11.27
CA MET A 300 -14.67 -4.61 -10.55
C MET A 300 -15.48 -5.91 -10.55
N ARG A 301 -15.40 -6.71 -11.58
CA ARG A 301 -15.98 -8.05 -11.57
C ARG A 301 -15.34 -8.93 -10.50
N TYR A 302 -14.05 -8.81 -10.28
CA TYR A 302 -13.35 -9.49 -9.20
C TYR A 302 -13.85 -9.05 -7.83
N PHE A 303 -13.99 -7.75 -7.62
CA PHE A 303 -14.55 -7.21 -6.39
C PHE A 303 -16.02 -7.61 -6.17
N GLN A 304 -16.81 -7.70 -7.23
CA GLN A 304 -18.18 -8.14 -7.15
C GLN A 304 -18.30 -9.65 -6.88
N PHE A 305 -17.42 -10.47 -7.46
CA PHE A 305 -17.31 -11.89 -7.14
C PHE A 305 -16.74 -12.17 -5.75
N ALA A 306 -15.91 -11.28 -5.26
CA ALA A 306 -15.25 -11.37 -3.97
C ALA A 306 -16.18 -11.09 -2.78
N ASN A 307 -17.44 -10.86 -3.00
CA ASN A 307 -18.36 -10.28 -2.04
C ASN A 307 -18.46 -11.02 -0.72
N CYS A 308 -18.48 -12.33 -0.69
CA CYS A 308 -18.59 -13.09 0.54
C CYS A 308 -17.49 -14.13 0.71
N ASN A 309 -16.84 -14.51 -0.38
CA ASN A 309 -15.93 -15.65 -0.42
C ASN A 309 -14.55 -15.27 -0.98
N HIS A 310 -14.19 -14.01 -0.94
CA HIS A 310 -12.92 -13.55 -1.50
C HIS A 310 -11.71 -14.29 -0.92
N ALA A 311 -11.71 -14.53 0.37
CA ALA A 311 -10.66 -15.29 1.04
C ALA A 311 -10.64 -16.77 0.58
N LEU A 312 -11.80 -17.38 0.39
CA LEU A 312 -11.92 -18.77 -0.11
C LEU A 312 -11.50 -18.85 -1.56
N HIS A 313 -11.95 -17.93 -2.40
CA HIS A 313 -11.60 -17.87 -3.81
C HIS A 313 -10.11 -17.56 -4.02
N ALA A 314 -9.55 -16.66 -3.23
CA ALA A 314 -8.12 -16.40 -3.21
C ALA A 314 -7.30 -17.62 -2.79
N GLN A 315 -7.79 -18.40 -1.81
CA GLN A 315 -7.15 -19.64 -1.39
C GLN A 315 -7.23 -20.74 -2.46
N GLU A 316 -8.32 -20.81 -3.18
CA GLU A 316 -8.49 -21.77 -4.30
C GLU A 316 -7.55 -21.43 -5.46
N ILE A 317 -7.47 -20.17 -5.86
CA ILE A 317 -6.54 -19.72 -6.92
C ILE A 317 -5.09 -19.91 -6.47
N GLY A 318 -4.76 -19.58 -5.22
CA GLY A 318 -3.42 -19.76 -4.67
C GLY A 318 -2.97 -21.21 -4.52
N ARG A 319 -3.92 -22.17 -4.49
CA ARG A 319 -3.62 -23.62 -4.49
C ARG A 319 -3.46 -24.21 -5.89
N ALA A 320 -3.91 -23.49 -6.92
CA ALA A 320 -3.80 -23.92 -8.31
C ALA A 320 -2.46 -23.56 -8.96
N HIS A 321 -1.60 -22.86 -8.24
CA HIS A 321 -0.23 -22.47 -8.62
C HIS A 321 0.77 -22.97 -7.58
#